data_08ac83a150d4b9a58264d855a978f642
#
_entry.id   08ac83a150d4b9a58264d855a978f642
#
_cell.length_a   1.000
_cell.length_b   1.000
_cell.length_c   1.000
_cell.angle_alpha   90.00
_cell.angle_beta   90.00
_cell.angle_gamma   90.00
#
_symmetry.space_group_name_H-M   'P 1'
#
loop_
_entity.id
_entity.type
_entity.pdbx_description
1 polymer ?
#
loop_
_entity_poly.entity_id
_entity_poly.type
_entity_poly.pdbx_seq_one_letter_code
_entity_poly.pdbx_strand_id
1 'polypeptide(L)'
;MGAIVRDRYLQKLIDRKENGMIKVITGIRRCGKSYLLFHLYYDYLLSVGVRKENIIAIALDEEENDKYRNPKELSAYIRSKIVNNEQYYVFIDEVQYAIKKEELKRDDPLPLYGVLNGLLRMRNVDVYVTGSNSKLLSKDVMSEFRGRGDEVRVYPLTFKEYYEYLGGDKLERFEEYATFGGLPLTLFRKNTEDKIKYLSDLFKEVYFKDIQERYSIDLPEVLQLLTDDLCSTIGSLTNSSKLAAALKSARNVKVDSQTIATYLEYLEESFLFNQAKRYDVKGKKYFLYPS
;
A
#
# COMPACT_ATOMS: atom_id res chain seq x y z
N MET A 1 11.41 -16.15 17.55
CA MET A 1 10.04 -15.95 17.07
C MET A 1 9.95 -16.45 15.65
N GLY A 2 8.96 -17.27 15.30
CA GLY A 2 8.76 -17.76 13.94
C GLY A 2 8.38 -16.63 12.96
N ALA A 3 8.56 -16.86 11.66
CA ALA A 3 8.09 -15.94 10.64
C ALA A 3 6.55 -15.91 10.61
N ILE A 4 5.97 -14.73 10.42
CA ILE A 4 4.52 -14.64 10.16
C ILE A 4 4.28 -15.16 8.75
N VAL A 5 3.50 -16.22 8.65
CA VAL A 5 3.19 -16.87 7.39
C VAL A 5 2.17 -16.03 6.60
N ARG A 6 2.46 -15.74 5.34
CA ARG A 6 1.59 -14.97 4.43
C ARG A 6 1.37 -15.74 3.11
N ASP A 7 1.08 -17.05 3.22
CA ASP A 7 1.01 -17.98 2.09
C ASP A 7 0.16 -17.48 0.93
N ARG A 8 -1.00 -16.88 1.23
CA ARG A 8 -1.88 -16.32 0.20
C ARG A 8 -1.19 -15.29 -0.69
N TYR A 9 -0.35 -14.43 -0.10
CA TYR A 9 0.35 -13.39 -0.85
C TYR A 9 1.63 -13.91 -1.48
N LEU A 10 2.34 -14.78 -0.78
CA LEU A 10 3.50 -15.47 -1.32
C LEU A 10 3.12 -16.25 -2.57
N GLN A 11 2.04 -17.03 -2.52
CA GLN A 11 1.54 -17.78 -3.68
C GLN A 11 1.19 -16.86 -4.85
N LYS A 12 0.57 -15.70 -4.57
CA LYS A 12 0.29 -14.72 -5.63
C LYS A 12 1.53 -14.19 -6.34
N LEU A 13 2.66 -14.02 -5.63
CA LEU A 13 3.93 -13.64 -6.24
C LEU A 13 4.54 -14.79 -7.03
N ILE A 14 4.45 -16.03 -6.52
CA ILE A 14 4.90 -17.24 -7.20
C ILE A 14 4.16 -17.44 -8.52
N ASP A 15 2.83 -17.36 -8.51
CA ASP A 15 1.98 -17.54 -9.69
C ASP A 15 2.25 -16.48 -10.79
N ARG A 16 2.79 -15.32 -10.39
CA ARG A 16 3.09 -14.20 -11.29
C ARG A 16 4.55 -14.12 -11.72
N LYS A 17 5.37 -15.03 -11.21
CA LYS A 17 6.81 -15.06 -11.50
C LYS A 17 7.04 -15.17 -13.01
N GLU A 18 7.90 -14.30 -13.54
CA GLU A 18 8.33 -14.31 -14.96
C GLU A 18 7.19 -14.17 -15.99
N ASN A 19 6.08 -13.54 -15.61
CA ASN A 19 4.91 -13.36 -16.49
C ASN A 19 5.05 -12.17 -17.48
N GLY A 20 6.22 -11.52 -17.54
CA GLY A 20 6.48 -10.37 -18.41
C GLY A 20 5.79 -9.08 -17.97
N MET A 21 5.29 -9.01 -16.74
CA MET A 21 4.63 -7.84 -16.16
C MET A 21 5.40 -7.35 -14.93
N ILE A 22 5.27 -6.07 -14.61
CA ILE A 22 5.80 -5.53 -13.35
C ILE A 22 4.83 -5.91 -12.22
N LYS A 23 5.32 -6.58 -11.19
CA LYS A 23 4.54 -6.89 -9.99
C LYS A 23 4.54 -5.68 -9.07
N VAL A 24 3.35 -5.13 -8.86
CA VAL A 24 3.12 -3.93 -8.04
C VAL A 24 2.48 -4.33 -6.73
N ILE A 25 3.26 -4.31 -5.65
CA ILE A 25 2.81 -4.71 -4.32
C ILE A 25 2.34 -3.46 -3.58
N THR A 26 1.02 -3.33 -3.43
CA THR A 26 0.37 -2.17 -2.80
C THR A 26 -0.21 -2.52 -1.42
N GLY A 27 -0.58 -1.50 -0.67
CA GLY A 27 -1.25 -1.63 0.62
C GLY A 27 -0.78 -0.61 1.64
N ILE A 28 -1.54 -0.49 2.72
CA ILE A 28 -1.26 0.48 3.78
C ILE A 28 0.17 0.35 4.32
N ARG A 29 0.76 1.44 4.78
CA ARG A 29 2.06 1.40 5.45
C ARG A 29 2.04 0.42 6.62
N ARG A 30 3.16 -0.31 6.82
CA ARG A 30 3.38 -1.31 7.89
C ARG A 30 2.46 -2.54 7.87
N CYS A 31 1.76 -2.82 6.74
CA CYS A 31 1.01 -4.07 6.58
C CYS A 31 1.87 -5.29 6.19
N GLY A 32 3.18 -5.12 5.99
CA GLY A 32 4.13 -6.20 5.72
C GLY A 32 4.51 -6.40 4.25
N LYS A 33 4.39 -5.37 3.38
CA LYS A 33 4.82 -5.43 1.96
C LYS A 33 6.30 -5.75 1.81
N SER A 34 7.16 -4.96 2.46
CA SER A 34 8.62 -5.14 2.43
C SER A 34 9.00 -6.50 2.99
N TYR A 35 8.37 -6.96 4.09
CA TYR A 35 8.60 -8.27 4.66
C TYR A 35 8.22 -9.41 3.69
N LEU A 36 7.07 -9.28 3.01
CA LEU A 36 6.64 -10.24 1.99
C LEU A 36 7.67 -10.37 0.86
N LEU A 37 8.19 -9.24 0.37
CA LEU A 37 9.09 -9.21 -0.78
C LEU A 37 10.54 -9.56 -0.40
N PHE A 38 11.11 -8.92 0.65
CA PHE A 38 12.52 -8.98 1.01
C PHE A 38 12.88 -10.16 1.93
N HIS A 39 11.86 -10.85 2.49
CA HIS A 39 12.07 -12.05 3.29
C HIS A 39 11.34 -13.24 2.68
N LEU A 40 10.00 -13.26 2.68
CA LEU A 40 9.28 -14.47 2.28
C LEU A 40 9.50 -14.86 0.82
N TYR A 41 9.39 -13.90 -0.10
CA TYR A 41 9.59 -14.19 -1.52
C TYR A 41 11.07 -14.33 -1.87
N TYR A 42 11.94 -13.56 -1.24
CA TYR A 42 13.40 -13.71 -1.34
C TYR A 42 13.85 -15.11 -0.95
N ASP A 43 13.43 -15.60 0.23
CA ASP A 43 13.77 -16.94 0.72
C ASP A 43 13.19 -18.04 -0.19
N TYR A 44 11.97 -17.84 -0.71
CA TYR A 44 11.40 -18.73 -1.72
C TYR A 44 12.29 -18.82 -2.97
N LEU A 45 12.74 -17.70 -3.53
CA LEU A 45 13.61 -17.70 -4.71
C LEU A 45 14.93 -18.47 -4.45
N LEU A 46 15.54 -18.26 -3.29
CA LEU A 46 16.73 -19.04 -2.90
C LEU A 46 16.42 -20.54 -2.80
N SER A 47 15.27 -20.90 -2.23
CA SER A 47 14.86 -22.29 -2.05
C SER A 47 14.64 -23.04 -3.37
N VAL A 48 14.27 -22.32 -4.44
CA VAL A 48 14.11 -22.89 -5.79
C VAL A 48 15.37 -22.75 -6.66
N GLY A 49 16.51 -22.40 -6.05
CA GLY A 49 17.83 -22.43 -6.69
C GLY A 49 18.24 -21.13 -7.39
N VAL A 50 17.51 -20.01 -7.19
CA VAL A 50 17.97 -18.70 -7.67
C VAL A 50 19.20 -18.28 -6.86
N ARG A 51 20.26 -17.87 -7.54
CA ARG A 51 21.47 -17.38 -6.88
C ARG A 51 21.24 -16.01 -6.25
N LYS A 52 21.86 -15.76 -5.10
CA LYS A 52 21.75 -14.48 -4.38
C LYS A 52 22.13 -13.28 -5.25
N GLU A 53 23.16 -13.43 -6.08
CA GLU A 53 23.67 -12.40 -6.99
C GLU A 53 22.65 -12.00 -8.07
N ASN A 54 21.69 -12.89 -8.35
CA ASN A 54 20.63 -12.67 -9.32
C ASN A 54 19.39 -11.99 -8.70
N ILE A 55 19.42 -11.71 -7.40
CA ILE A 55 18.35 -10.96 -6.70
C ILE A 55 18.89 -9.57 -6.35
N ILE A 56 18.41 -8.54 -7.03
CA ILE A 56 18.80 -7.16 -6.83
C ILE A 56 17.73 -6.48 -5.99
N ALA A 57 17.99 -6.22 -4.72
CA ALA A 57 17.05 -5.68 -3.76
C ALA A 57 17.49 -4.28 -3.31
N ILE A 58 16.58 -3.29 -3.42
CA ILE A 58 16.84 -1.88 -3.13
C ILE A 58 15.65 -1.32 -2.36
N ALA A 59 15.87 -0.84 -1.13
CA ALA A 59 14.88 -0.14 -0.31
C ALA A 59 15.15 1.37 -0.41
N LEU A 60 14.28 2.12 -1.07
CA LEU A 60 14.50 3.55 -1.37
C LEU A 60 14.23 4.46 -0.16
N ASP A 61 13.62 3.97 0.90
CA ASP A 61 13.45 4.67 2.17
C ASP A 61 14.71 4.63 3.05
N GLU A 62 15.65 3.72 2.79
CA GLU A 62 16.92 3.64 3.49
C GLU A 62 17.89 4.75 3.04
N GLU A 63 18.60 5.36 4.00
CA GLU A 63 19.54 6.46 3.76
C GLU A 63 20.71 6.06 2.85
N GLU A 64 21.19 4.82 3.00
CA GLU A 64 22.26 4.26 2.18
C GLU A 64 21.92 4.23 0.69
N ASN A 65 20.62 4.19 0.36
CA ASN A 65 20.09 4.15 -0.99
C ASN A 65 19.62 5.52 -1.52
N ASP A 66 19.87 6.62 -0.81
CA ASP A 66 19.41 7.96 -1.17
C ASP A 66 19.74 8.36 -2.62
N LYS A 67 20.95 8.04 -3.10
CA LYS A 67 21.35 8.28 -4.49
C LYS A 67 20.45 7.60 -5.52
N TYR A 68 19.87 6.44 -5.18
CA TYR A 68 19.00 5.68 -6.07
C TYR A 68 17.56 6.21 -6.09
N ARG A 69 17.23 7.21 -5.29
CA ARG A 69 16.00 8.01 -5.45
C ARG A 69 16.01 8.82 -6.75
N ASN A 70 17.19 9.00 -7.35
CA ASN A 70 17.28 9.48 -8.72
C ASN A 70 17.03 8.32 -9.71
N PRO A 71 15.99 8.36 -10.56
CA PRO A 71 15.68 7.27 -11.49
C PRO A 71 16.81 6.89 -12.44
N LYS A 72 17.66 7.84 -12.85
CA LYS A 72 18.83 7.56 -13.70
C LYS A 72 19.89 6.75 -12.97
N GLU A 73 20.20 7.10 -11.74
CA GLU A 73 21.15 6.39 -10.88
C GLU A 73 20.63 4.98 -10.54
N LEU A 74 19.33 4.88 -10.23
CA LEU A 74 18.66 3.60 -10.01
C LEU A 74 18.81 2.68 -11.23
N SER A 75 18.51 3.19 -12.43
CA SER A 75 18.64 2.44 -13.67
C SER A 75 20.07 1.99 -13.95
N ALA A 76 21.06 2.89 -13.76
CA ALA A 76 22.47 2.59 -13.96
C ALA A 76 22.93 1.49 -12.97
N TYR A 77 22.56 1.59 -11.71
CA TYR A 77 22.91 0.59 -10.70
C TYR A 77 22.33 -0.79 -11.01
N ILE A 78 21.03 -0.88 -11.28
CA ILE A 78 20.37 -2.15 -11.60
C ILE A 78 21.04 -2.80 -12.82
N ARG A 79 21.27 -2.03 -13.89
CA ARG A 79 21.90 -2.54 -15.11
C ARG A 79 23.35 -3.00 -14.89
N SER A 80 24.10 -2.34 -14.01
CA SER A 80 25.47 -2.74 -13.68
C SER A 80 25.56 -4.09 -12.95
N LYS A 81 24.46 -4.51 -12.30
CA LYS A 81 24.35 -5.81 -11.61
C LYS A 81 23.95 -6.96 -12.54
N ILE A 82 23.39 -6.66 -13.70
CA ILE A 82 22.97 -7.66 -14.71
C ILE A 82 24.16 -7.93 -15.63
N VAL A 83 24.94 -8.94 -15.31
CA VAL A 83 26.24 -9.21 -15.96
C VAL A 83 26.21 -10.34 -16.99
N ASN A 84 25.13 -11.11 -17.03
CA ASN A 84 24.97 -12.26 -17.91
C ASN A 84 23.50 -12.44 -18.37
N ASN A 85 23.19 -13.51 -19.10
CA ASN A 85 21.86 -13.81 -19.60
C ASN A 85 21.02 -14.68 -18.65
N GLU A 86 21.44 -14.87 -17.40
CA GLU A 86 20.63 -15.58 -16.40
C GLU A 86 19.42 -14.75 -15.99
N GLN A 87 18.43 -15.39 -15.38
CA GLN A 87 17.25 -14.72 -14.85
C GLN A 87 17.60 -13.87 -13.62
N TYR A 88 17.25 -12.60 -13.62
CA TYR A 88 17.39 -11.65 -12.52
C TYR A 88 16.03 -11.22 -11.98
N TYR A 89 15.99 -11.02 -10.67
CA TYR A 89 14.81 -10.54 -9.94
C TYR A 89 15.15 -9.20 -9.30
N VAL A 90 14.43 -8.15 -9.69
CA VAL A 90 14.67 -6.79 -9.21
C VAL A 90 13.56 -6.38 -8.25
N PHE A 91 13.92 -6.12 -7.00
CA PHE A 91 13.04 -5.66 -5.94
C PHE A 91 13.32 -4.20 -5.63
N ILE A 92 12.32 -3.33 -5.75
CA ILE A 92 12.43 -1.91 -5.44
C ILE A 92 11.34 -1.58 -4.42
N ASP A 93 11.74 -1.34 -3.16
CA ASP A 93 10.81 -1.00 -2.09
C ASP A 93 10.56 0.51 -2.03
N GLU A 94 9.31 0.88 -1.70
CA GLU A 94 8.85 2.25 -1.50
C GLU A 94 9.20 3.18 -2.68
N VAL A 95 8.85 2.77 -3.91
CA VAL A 95 9.22 3.46 -5.17
C VAL A 95 8.79 4.93 -5.25
N GLN A 96 7.82 5.36 -4.44
CA GLN A 96 7.43 6.77 -4.39
C GLN A 96 8.56 7.72 -3.96
N TYR A 97 9.61 7.20 -3.29
CA TYR A 97 10.80 8.02 -2.98
C TYR A 97 11.61 8.41 -4.22
N ALA A 98 11.44 7.70 -5.34
CA ALA A 98 12.05 8.06 -6.61
C ALA A 98 11.19 9.02 -7.46
N ILE A 99 10.11 9.57 -6.90
CA ILE A 99 9.19 10.51 -7.57
C ILE A 99 9.23 11.84 -6.81
N LYS A 100 9.54 12.93 -7.52
CA LYS A 100 9.57 14.27 -6.94
C LYS A 100 8.18 14.90 -6.92
N LYS A 101 7.88 15.72 -5.90
CA LYS A 101 6.59 16.42 -5.79
C LYS A 101 6.28 17.31 -7.00
N GLU A 102 7.30 17.90 -7.61
CA GLU A 102 7.19 18.74 -8.80
C GLU A 102 6.80 17.94 -10.04
N GLU A 103 7.20 16.67 -10.13
CA GLU A 103 6.87 15.77 -11.23
C GLU A 103 5.38 15.37 -11.19
N LEU A 104 4.78 15.28 -10.01
CA LEU A 104 3.36 14.96 -9.84
C LEU A 104 2.40 16.07 -10.30
N LYS A 105 2.93 17.29 -10.48
CA LYS A 105 2.15 18.46 -10.93
C LYS A 105 2.19 18.66 -12.45
N ARG A 106 2.97 17.82 -13.17
CA ARG A 106 3.13 17.88 -14.62
C ARG A 106 2.33 16.77 -15.28
N ASP A 107 1.85 17.02 -16.48
CA ASP A 107 1.19 16.00 -17.31
C ASP A 107 2.19 15.08 -18.04
N ASP A 108 3.49 15.25 -17.81
CA ASP A 108 4.55 14.42 -18.39
C ASP A 108 4.66 13.06 -17.69
N PRO A 109 5.00 11.99 -18.43
CA PRO A 109 5.28 10.69 -17.83
C PRO A 109 6.40 10.76 -16.80
N LEU A 110 6.20 10.15 -15.64
CA LEU A 110 7.19 10.15 -14.56
C LEU A 110 8.48 9.44 -15.01
N PRO A 111 9.67 10.01 -14.75
CA PRO A 111 10.96 9.42 -15.13
C PRO A 111 11.15 7.99 -14.61
N LEU A 112 10.63 7.69 -13.43
CA LEU A 112 10.63 6.34 -12.85
C LEU A 112 9.96 5.32 -13.77
N TYR A 113 8.81 5.66 -14.37
CA TYR A 113 8.11 4.74 -15.28
C TYR A 113 8.93 4.43 -16.53
N GLY A 114 9.72 5.40 -17.00
CA GLY A 114 10.68 5.16 -18.09
C GLY A 114 11.74 4.12 -17.73
N VAL A 115 12.25 4.15 -16.48
CA VAL A 115 13.19 3.14 -15.96
C VAL A 115 12.53 1.77 -15.87
N LEU A 116 11.36 1.68 -15.25
CA LEU A 116 10.64 0.42 -15.09
C LEU A 116 10.27 -0.21 -16.44
N ASN A 117 9.80 0.59 -17.40
CA ASN A 117 9.56 0.14 -18.77
C ASN A 117 10.84 -0.33 -19.47
N GLY A 118 11.96 0.34 -19.20
CA GLY A 118 13.27 -0.06 -19.73
C GLY A 118 13.74 -1.42 -19.19
N LEU A 119 13.50 -1.70 -17.90
CA LEU A 119 13.78 -2.99 -17.29
C LEU A 119 12.85 -4.09 -17.81
N LEU A 120 11.57 -3.80 -18.00
CA LEU A 120 10.58 -4.74 -18.53
C LEU A 120 10.90 -5.23 -19.95
N ARG A 121 11.68 -4.44 -20.75
CA ARG A 121 12.13 -4.85 -22.08
C ARG A 121 13.27 -5.88 -22.04
N MET A 122 13.91 -6.06 -20.90
CA MET A 122 14.97 -7.05 -20.71
C MET A 122 14.31 -8.41 -20.41
N ARG A 123 14.48 -9.38 -21.34
CA ARG A 123 13.78 -10.67 -21.26
C ARG A 123 14.16 -11.53 -20.05
N ASN A 124 15.33 -11.27 -19.48
CA ASN A 124 15.88 -11.97 -18.33
C ASN A 124 15.75 -11.17 -17.02
N VAL A 125 14.82 -10.23 -16.95
CA VAL A 125 14.59 -9.41 -15.74
C VAL A 125 13.13 -9.45 -15.36
N ASP A 126 12.90 -9.82 -14.10
CA ASP A 126 11.57 -9.82 -13.49
C ASP A 126 11.51 -8.75 -12.39
N VAL A 127 10.55 -7.81 -12.48
CA VAL A 127 10.53 -6.59 -11.68
C VAL A 127 9.37 -6.61 -10.67
N TYR A 128 9.70 -6.30 -9.42
CA TYR A 128 8.78 -6.19 -8.29
C TYR A 128 8.97 -4.83 -7.63
N VAL A 129 7.90 -4.09 -7.49
CA VAL A 129 7.92 -2.77 -6.83
C VAL A 129 6.92 -2.74 -5.69
N THR A 130 7.24 -2.02 -4.62
CA THR A 130 6.28 -1.79 -3.55
C THR A 130 6.02 -0.31 -3.36
N GLY A 131 4.88 0.01 -2.74
CA GLY A 131 4.59 1.34 -2.25
C GLY A 131 3.27 1.43 -1.49
N SER A 132 3.13 2.51 -0.77
CA SER A 132 2.01 2.77 0.13
C SER A 132 0.99 3.76 -0.45
N ASN A 133 1.08 4.09 -1.75
CA ASN A 133 0.16 4.99 -2.44
C ASN A 133 -0.52 4.29 -3.61
N SER A 134 -1.85 4.20 -3.59
CA SER A 134 -2.62 3.56 -4.65
C SER A 134 -2.61 4.35 -5.95
N LYS A 135 -2.61 5.69 -5.89
CA LYS A 135 -2.63 6.54 -7.07
C LYS A 135 -1.38 6.37 -7.92
N LEU A 136 -0.20 6.45 -7.28
CA LEU A 136 1.08 6.32 -7.96
C LEU A 136 1.37 4.89 -8.45
N LEU A 137 0.70 3.87 -7.90
CA LEU A 137 1.07 2.48 -8.16
C LEU A 137 -0.02 1.65 -8.83
N SER A 138 -1.30 1.95 -8.67
CA SER A 138 -2.35 1.14 -9.26
C SER A 138 -3.02 1.81 -10.47
N LYS A 139 -3.40 3.09 -10.37
CA LYS A 139 -4.08 3.79 -11.48
C LYS A 139 -3.09 4.27 -12.55
N ASP A 140 -2.02 4.95 -12.13
CA ASP A 140 -1.06 5.54 -13.07
C ASP A 140 -0.13 4.47 -13.65
N VAL A 141 0.30 3.49 -12.83
CA VAL A 141 1.09 2.35 -13.30
C VAL A 141 0.32 1.49 -14.30
N MET A 142 -0.97 1.20 -14.04
CA MET A 142 -1.78 0.41 -14.96
C MET A 142 -2.02 1.14 -16.30
N SER A 143 -2.19 2.48 -16.27
CA SER A 143 -2.34 3.29 -17.49
C SER A 143 -1.02 3.48 -18.24
N GLU A 144 0.07 3.84 -17.53
CA GLU A 144 1.40 4.09 -18.12
C GLU A 144 2.06 2.80 -18.61
N PHE A 145 1.88 1.69 -17.93
CA PHE A 145 2.36 0.38 -18.40
C PHE A 145 1.42 -0.27 -19.42
N ARG A 146 0.34 0.41 -19.83
CA ARG A 146 -0.60 -0.11 -20.87
C ARG A 146 -1.05 -1.54 -20.57
N GLY A 147 -1.43 -1.82 -19.29
CA GLY A 147 -1.85 -3.14 -18.85
C GLY A 147 -0.72 -4.12 -18.56
N ARG A 148 0.55 -3.66 -18.43
CA ARG A 148 1.69 -4.52 -18.06
C ARG A 148 2.04 -4.47 -16.56
N GLY A 149 1.20 -3.88 -15.74
CA GLY A 149 1.29 -3.94 -14.28
C GLY A 149 0.37 -5.04 -13.74
N ASP A 150 0.85 -5.82 -12.78
CA ASP A 150 0.10 -6.87 -12.09
C ASP A 150 0.08 -6.57 -10.58
N GLU A 151 -1.05 -6.07 -10.10
CA GLU A 151 -1.19 -5.62 -8.72
C GLU A 151 -1.39 -6.78 -7.74
N VAL A 152 -0.60 -6.77 -6.67
CA VAL A 152 -0.80 -7.60 -5.48
C VAL A 152 -1.08 -6.69 -4.29
N ARG A 153 -2.35 -6.48 -3.99
CA ARG A 153 -2.76 -5.68 -2.83
C ARG A 153 -2.62 -6.49 -1.55
N VAL A 154 -1.76 -6.01 -0.64
CA VAL A 154 -1.49 -6.61 0.67
C VAL A 154 -2.29 -5.87 1.74
N TYR A 155 -3.11 -6.62 2.46
CA TYR A 155 -3.86 -6.13 3.61
C TYR A 155 -3.13 -6.45 4.92
N PRO A 156 -3.48 -5.79 6.04
CA PRO A 156 -3.10 -6.27 7.37
C PRO A 156 -3.41 -7.76 7.54
N LEU A 157 -2.88 -8.39 8.59
CA LEU A 157 -3.12 -9.79 8.86
C LEU A 157 -4.62 -10.06 8.96
N THR A 158 -5.07 -11.14 8.36
CA THR A 158 -6.39 -11.70 8.63
C THR A 158 -6.41 -12.30 10.03
N PHE A 159 -7.60 -12.50 10.60
CA PHE A 159 -7.72 -13.20 11.89
C PHE A 159 -7.10 -14.61 11.86
N LYS A 160 -7.19 -15.30 10.72
CA LYS A 160 -6.55 -16.60 10.53
C LYS A 160 -5.03 -16.49 10.71
N GLU A 161 -4.36 -15.60 9.96
CA GLU A 161 -2.90 -15.37 10.05
C GLU A 161 -2.47 -14.93 11.46
N TYR A 162 -3.28 -14.07 12.09
CA TYR A 162 -3.07 -13.59 13.46
C TYR A 162 -3.13 -14.74 14.47
N TYR A 163 -4.17 -15.56 14.39
CA TYR A 163 -4.39 -16.69 15.29
C TYR A 163 -3.36 -17.83 15.08
N GLU A 164 -3.03 -18.14 13.84
CA GLU A 164 -2.02 -19.16 13.51
C GLU A 164 -0.64 -18.79 14.06
N TYR A 165 -0.33 -17.49 14.12
CA TYR A 165 0.95 -17.01 14.66
C TYR A 165 0.99 -17.03 16.20
N LEU A 166 -0.07 -16.60 16.88
CA LEU A 166 -0.11 -16.44 18.34
C LEU A 166 -0.55 -17.71 19.08
N GLY A 167 -1.49 -18.46 18.50
CA GLY A 167 -2.16 -19.57 19.18
C GLY A 167 -2.99 -19.14 20.39
N GLY A 168 -3.27 -20.08 21.29
CA GLY A 168 -4.02 -19.83 22.53
C GLY A 168 -5.52 -19.97 22.37
N ASP A 169 -6.30 -19.35 23.28
CA ASP A 169 -7.76 -19.37 23.18
C ASP A 169 -8.25 -18.54 22.00
N LYS A 170 -9.13 -19.12 21.19
CA LYS A 170 -9.57 -18.52 19.94
C LYS A 170 -10.47 -17.30 20.15
N LEU A 171 -11.31 -17.33 21.21
CA LEU A 171 -12.22 -16.23 21.50
C LEU A 171 -11.46 -15.02 22.03
N GLU A 172 -10.56 -15.23 22.99
CA GLU A 172 -9.68 -14.17 23.51
C GLU A 172 -8.86 -13.52 22.37
N ARG A 173 -8.30 -14.34 21.48
CA ARG A 173 -7.57 -13.83 20.32
C ARG A 173 -8.43 -13.08 19.32
N PHE A 174 -9.68 -13.48 19.17
CA PHE A 174 -10.63 -12.76 18.32
C PHE A 174 -10.99 -11.40 18.91
N GLU A 175 -11.25 -11.31 20.19
CA GLU A 175 -11.51 -10.05 20.89
C GLU A 175 -10.31 -9.11 20.82
N GLU A 176 -9.11 -9.63 21.01
CA GLU A 176 -7.87 -8.87 20.85
C GLU A 176 -7.69 -8.34 19.40
N TYR A 177 -7.91 -9.22 18.41
CA TYR A 177 -7.85 -8.86 17.00
C TYR A 177 -8.93 -7.83 16.61
N ALA A 178 -10.15 -7.97 17.10
CA ALA A 178 -11.24 -7.03 16.87
C ALA A 178 -10.94 -5.65 17.47
N THR A 179 -10.21 -5.60 18.59
CA THR A 179 -9.84 -4.36 19.28
C THR A 179 -8.64 -3.66 18.62
N PHE A 180 -7.57 -4.40 18.29
CA PHE A 180 -6.29 -3.82 17.84
C PHE A 180 -6.01 -4.00 16.34
N GLY A 181 -6.84 -4.75 15.62
CA GLY A 181 -6.68 -5.02 14.21
C GLY A 181 -5.51 -5.95 13.88
N GLY A 182 -5.20 -6.07 12.57
CA GLY A 182 -4.24 -7.02 12.05
C GLY A 182 -2.90 -6.41 11.60
N LEU A 183 -2.50 -5.21 12.09
CA LEU A 183 -1.16 -4.69 11.74
C LEU A 183 -0.07 -5.55 12.38
N PRO A 184 0.90 -6.10 11.61
CA PRO A 184 1.85 -7.09 12.12
C PRO A 184 2.60 -6.67 13.39
N LEU A 185 3.00 -5.40 13.49
CA LEU A 185 3.77 -4.92 14.64
C LEU A 185 2.97 -4.83 15.95
N THR A 186 1.63 -4.93 15.91
CA THR A 186 0.82 -5.03 17.14
C THR A 186 1.03 -6.35 17.87
N LEU A 187 1.35 -7.44 17.15
CA LEU A 187 1.61 -8.75 17.72
C LEU A 187 2.84 -8.77 18.64
N PHE A 188 3.80 -7.89 18.36
CA PHE A 188 5.05 -7.79 19.14
C PHE A 188 4.95 -6.84 20.34
N ARG A 189 3.79 -6.21 20.57
CA ARG A 189 3.53 -5.37 21.74
C ARG A 189 2.92 -6.23 22.85
N LYS A 190 3.53 -6.21 24.05
CA LYS A 190 3.18 -7.14 25.12
C LYS A 190 1.89 -6.76 25.88
N ASN A 191 1.61 -5.49 26.01
CA ASN A 191 0.48 -5.00 26.79
C ASN A 191 -0.45 -4.09 25.96
N THR A 192 -1.64 -3.87 26.47
CA THR A 192 -2.70 -3.06 25.85
C THR A 192 -2.25 -1.60 25.63
N GLU A 193 -1.58 -1.01 26.62
CA GLU A 193 -1.14 0.39 26.55
C GLU A 193 -0.14 0.60 25.41
N ASP A 194 0.84 -0.29 25.25
CA ASP A 194 1.82 -0.24 24.16
C ASP A 194 1.16 -0.43 22.80
N LYS A 195 0.12 -1.25 22.69
CA LYS A 195 -0.65 -1.41 21.45
C LYS A 195 -1.41 -0.14 21.09
N ILE A 196 -2.13 0.44 22.05
CA ILE A 196 -2.88 1.69 21.87
C ILE A 196 -1.93 2.81 21.48
N LYS A 197 -0.83 2.97 22.22
CA LYS A 197 0.19 3.98 21.92
C LYS A 197 0.74 3.82 20.50
N TYR A 198 1.18 2.61 20.15
CA TYR A 198 1.70 2.31 18.83
C TYR A 198 0.71 2.66 17.70
N LEU A 199 -0.57 2.26 17.84
CA LEU A 199 -1.60 2.53 16.83
C LEU A 199 -1.92 4.03 16.75
N SER A 200 -1.97 4.73 17.89
CA SER A 200 -2.21 6.18 17.93
C SER A 200 -1.06 6.97 17.29
N ASP A 201 0.18 6.62 17.62
CA ASP A 201 1.37 7.24 17.04
C ASP A 201 1.45 6.94 15.52
N LEU A 202 1.18 5.71 15.12
CA LEU A 202 1.15 5.32 13.72
C LEU A 202 0.08 6.08 12.93
N PHE A 203 -1.11 6.26 13.50
CA PHE A 203 -2.17 7.01 12.86
C PHE A 203 -1.78 8.48 12.67
N LYS A 204 -1.32 9.14 13.73
CA LYS A 204 -1.00 10.57 13.72
C LYS A 204 0.24 10.89 12.89
N GLU A 205 1.37 10.22 13.20
CA GLU A 205 2.67 10.58 12.68
C GLU A 205 2.97 9.94 11.31
N VAL A 206 2.32 8.82 10.98
CA VAL A 206 2.60 8.13 9.74
C VAL A 206 1.48 8.31 8.73
N TYR A 207 0.24 8.01 9.08
CA TYR A 207 -0.85 8.04 8.10
C TYR A 207 -1.36 9.45 7.87
N PHE A 208 -1.75 10.14 8.94
CA PHE A 208 -2.37 11.45 8.84
C PHE A 208 -1.40 12.50 8.30
N LYS A 209 -0.18 12.53 8.83
CA LYS A 209 0.88 13.41 8.37
C LYS A 209 1.28 13.14 6.90
N ASP A 210 1.39 11.87 6.51
CA ASP A 210 1.72 11.49 5.12
C ASP A 210 0.63 11.97 4.13
N ILE A 211 -0.66 11.88 4.50
CA ILE A 211 -1.76 12.39 3.69
C ILE A 211 -1.69 13.93 3.60
N GLN A 212 -1.49 14.62 4.72
CA GLN A 212 -1.38 16.08 4.75
C GLN A 212 -0.25 16.60 3.88
N GLU A 213 0.93 16.01 4.00
CA GLU A 213 2.11 16.43 3.25
C GLU A 213 2.01 16.11 1.76
N ARG A 214 1.41 14.97 1.43
CA ARG A 214 1.27 14.50 0.05
C ARG A 214 0.30 15.33 -0.75
N TYR A 215 -0.85 15.65 -0.17
CA TYR A 215 -1.94 16.33 -0.87
C TYR A 215 -2.04 17.82 -0.55
N SER A 216 -1.11 18.35 0.27
CA SER A 216 -1.11 19.76 0.69
C SER A 216 -2.48 20.17 1.23
N ILE A 217 -2.97 19.45 2.24
CA ILE A 217 -4.32 19.62 2.79
C ILE A 217 -4.50 21.02 3.40
N ASP A 218 -5.46 21.79 2.88
CA ASP A 218 -5.74 23.15 3.36
C ASP A 218 -6.51 23.17 4.71
N LEU A 219 -7.33 22.14 4.94
CA LEU A 219 -8.19 22.04 6.12
C LEU A 219 -7.92 20.71 6.89
N PRO A 220 -6.78 20.57 7.57
CA PRO A 220 -6.41 19.34 8.26
C PRO A 220 -7.40 18.96 9.37
N GLU A 221 -8.02 19.92 10.02
CA GLU A 221 -9.04 19.69 11.04
C GLU A 221 -10.29 19.02 10.45
N VAL A 222 -10.68 19.40 9.25
CA VAL A 222 -11.82 18.79 8.53
C VAL A 222 -11.49 17.34 8.17
N LEU A 223 -10.26 17.07 7.72
CA LEU A 223 -9.82 15.71 7.43
C LEU A 223 -9.87 14.84 8.68
N GLN A 224 -9.44 15.36 9.85
CA GLN A 224 -9.49 14.63 11.13
C GLN A 224 -10.95 14.32 11.51
N LEU A 225 -11.83 15.33 11.53
CA LEU A 225 -13.24 15.16 11.87
C LEU A 225 -13.95 14.18 10.92
N LEU A 226 -13.64 14.25 9.63
CA LEU A 226 -14.15 13.31 8.63
C LEU A 226 -13.69 11.87 8.92
N THR A 227 -12.43 11.71 9.29
CA THR A 227 -11.87 10.39 9.63
C THR A 227 -12.56 9.81 10.88
N ASP A 228 -12.76 10.63 11.93
CA ASP A 228 -13.45 10.21 13.16
C ASP A 228 -14.91 9.80 12.87
N ASP A 229 -15.62 10.57 12.05
CA ASP A 229 -16.98 10.26 11.61
C ASP A 229 -17.04 8.93 10.83
N LEU A 230 -16.13 8.73 9.88
CA LEU A 230 -16.04 7.49 9.11
C LEU A 230 -15.74 6.28 10.00
N CYS A 231 -14.83 6.42 10.96
CA CYS A 231 -14.52 5.35 11.92
C CYS A 231 -15.73 4.96 12.77
N SER A 232 -16.56 5.93 13.16
CA SER A 232 -17.77 5.67 13.97
C SER A 232 -18.93 5.08 13.16
N THR A 233 -18.90 5.23 11.83
CA THR A 233 -20.00 4.84 10.92
C THR A 233 -19.59 3.77 9.91
N ILE A 234 -18.55 2.97 10.21
CA ILE A 234 -18.06 1.91 9.32
C ILE A 234 -19.21 0.97 8.91
N GLY A 235 -19.32 0.70 7.62
CA GLY A 235 -20.36 -0.15 7.04
C GLY A 235 -21.71 0.55 6.81
N SER A 236 -21.85 1.81 7.18
CA SER A 236 -23.05 2.60 6.93
C SER A 236 -23.05 3.22 5.53
N LEU A 237 -24.26 3.45 4.98
CA LEU A 237 -24.41 4.18 3.73
C LEU A 237 -24.03 5.64 3.92
N THR A 238 -23.02 6.07 3.19
CA THR A 238 -22.54 7.45 3.26
C THR A 238 -22.36 8.07 1.88
N ASN A 239 -22.33 9.40 1.83
CA ASN A 239 -21.93 10.20 0.67
C ASN A 239 -21.38 11.54 1.14
N SER A 240 -20.65 12.24 0.27
CA SER A 240 -19.99 13.51 0.58
C SER A 240 -20.95 14.60 1.06
N SER A 241 -22.17 14.67 0.50
CA SER A 241 -23.17 15.68 0.90
C SER A 241 -23.71 15.42 2.31
N LYS A 242 -23.97 14.16 2.68
CA LYS A 242 -24.39 13.78 4.04
C LYS A 242 -23.31 14.07 5.06
N LEU A 243 -22.05 13.74 4.75
CA LEU A 243 -20.90 14.01 5.62
C LEU A 243 -20.70 15.52 5.82
N ALA A 244 -20.77 16.33 4.75
CA ALA A 244 -20.70 17.78 4.86
C ALA A 244 -21.83 18.36 5.74
N ALA A 245 -23.06 17.84 5.60
CA ALA A 245 -24.19 18.25 6.43
C ALA A 245 -24.00 17.82 7.90
N ALA A 246 -23.48 16.64 8.17
CA ALA A 246 -23.18 16.16 9.51
C ALA A 246 -22.11 17.00 10.21
N LEU A 247 -21.01 17.32 9.53
CA LEU A 247 -19.96 18.21 10.07
C LEU A 247 -20.49 19.61 10.35
N LYS A 248 -21.35 20.14 9.48
CA LYS A 248 -22.01 21.43 9.70
C LYS A 248 -22.93 21.41 10.93
N SER A 249 -23.76 20.37 11.08
CA SER A 249 -24.75 20.30 12.17
C SER A 249 -24.12 19.93 13.51
N ALA A 250 -23.20 18.97 13.55
CA ALA A 250 -22.62 18.43 14.79
C ALA A 250 -21.40 19.22 15.28
N ARG A 251 -20.64 19.84 14.38
CA ARG A 251 -19.37 20.51 14.71
C ARG A 251 -19.32 21.99 14.31
N ASN A 252 -20.38 22.52 13.73
CA ASN A 252 -20.45 23.89 13.17
C ASN A 252 -19.34 24.20 12.15
N VAL A 253 -18.84 23.17 11.44
CA VAL A 253 -17.82 23.30 10.41
C VAL A 253 -18.49 23.41 9.05
N LYS A 254 -18.25 24.52 8.36
CA LYS A 254 -18.77 24.75 6.99
C LYS A 254 -17.73 24.26 5.99
N VAL A 255 -18.02 23.17 5.32
CA VAL A 255 -17.22 22.60 4.24
C VAL A 255 -18.16 22.17 3.11
N ASP A 256 -17.74 22.35 1.87
CA ASP A 256 -18.54 21.90 0.71
C ASP A 256 -18.37 20.39 0.49
N SER A 257 -19.35 19.82 -0.22
CA SER A 257 -19.35 18.37 -0.50
C SER A 257 -18.25 17.94 -1.46
N GLN A 258 -17.70 18.85 -2.27
CA GLN A 258 -16.61 18.55 -3.19
C GLN A 258 -15.30 18.36 -2.41
N THR A 259 -15.00 19.22 -1.44
CA THR A 259 -13.85 19.07 -0.53
C THR A 259 -13.92 17.74 0.23
N ILE A 260 -15.12 17.37 0.74
CA ILE A 260 -15.33 16.07 1.39
C ILE A 260 -15.07 14.92 0.41
N ALA A 261 -15.57 14.99 -0.83
CA ALA A 261 -15.32 13.96 -1.83
C ALA A 261 -13.81 13.79 -2.12
N THR A 262 -13.10 14.90 -2.24
CA THR A 262 -11.63 14.89 -2.44
C THR A 262 -10.90 14.27 -1.24
N TYR A 263 -11.31 14.58 -0.01
CA TYR A 263 -10.68 13.99 1.18
C TYR A 263 -10.99 12.50 1.34
N LEU A 264 -12.18 12.04 0.93
CA LEU A 264 -12.50 10.61 0.84
C LEU A 264 -11.57 9.90 -0.15
N GLU A 265 -11.32 10.49 -1.33
CA GLU A 265 -10.37 9.93 -2.29
C GLU A 265 -8.96 9.82 -1.68
N TYR A 266 -8.48 10.83 -0.94
CA TYR A 266 -7.16 10.78 -0.30
C TYR A 266 -7.07 9.69 0.76
N LEU A 267 -8.13 9.48 1.54
CA LEU A 267 -8.21 8.40 2.52
C LEU A 267 -8.23 7.02 1.85
N GLU A 268 -8.89 6.87 0.71
CA GLU A 268 -8.88 5.64 -0.09
C GLU A 268 -7.52 5.40 -0.75
N GLU A 269 -6.91 6.44 -1.34
CA GLU A 269 -5.61 6.36 -1.98
C GLU A 269 -4.47 6.03 -1.01
N SER A 270 -4.63 6.37 0.27
CA SER A 270 -3.72 5.97 1.35
C SER A 270 -4.00 4.57 1.93
N PHE A 271 -4.99 3.87 1.41
CA PHE A 271 -5.47 2.56 1.89
C PHE A 271 -6.01 2.56 3.32
N LEU A 272 -6.31 3.71 3.92
CA LEU A 272 -6.93 3.79 5.25
C LEU A 272 -8.37 3.31 5.23
N PHE A 273 -9.11 3.69 4.19
CA PHE A 273 -10.48 3.26 3.98
C PHE A 273 -10.63 2.53 2.64
N ASN A 274 -11.64 1.70 2.54
CA ASN A 274 -12.05 1.07 1.30
C ASN A 274 -13.53 1.31 1.09
N GLN A 275 -13.87 1.81 -0.08
CA GLN A 275 -15.27 1.93 -0.49
C GLN A 275 -15.81 0.56 -0.89
N ALA A 276 -16.89 0.13 -0.22
CA ALA A 276 -17.69 -1.01 -0.62
C ALA A 276 -18.90 -0.52 -1.41
N LYS A 277 -18.97 -0.80 -2.70
CA LYS A 277 -20.11 -0.45 -3.53
C LYS A 277 -21.27 -1.39 -3.23
N ARG A 278 -22.47 -0.83 -3.08
CA ARG A 278 -23.67 -1.64 -2.90
C ARG A 278 -23.91 -2.49 -4.15
N TYR A 279 -24.01 -3.80 -3.96
CA TYR A 279 -24.43 -4.72 -5.01
C TYR A 279 -25.93 -5.01 -4.89
N ASP A 280 -26.69 -4.73 -5.95
CA ASP A 280 -28.12 -5.04 -6.02
C ASP A 280 -28.38 -5.92 -7.25
N VAL A 281 -28.74 -7.18 -7.03
CA VAL A 281 -28.99 -8.18 -8.08
C VAL A 281 -30.21 -7.81 -8.94
N LYS A 282 -31.15 -7.00 -8.42
CA LYS A 282 -32.37 -6.60 -9.11
C LYS A 282 -32.22 -5.31 -9.95
N GLY A 283 -31.01 -4.80 -10.14
CA GLY A 283 -30.66 -3.73 -11.09
C GLY A 283 -31.04 -2.31 -10.68
N LYS A 284 -30.58 -1.28 -11.32
CA LYS A 284 -30.81 0.17 -11.21
C LYS A 284 -30.48 0.90 -9.89
N LYS A 285 -30.65 0.32 -8.68
CA LYS A 285 -30.22 0.93 -7.42
C LYS A 285 -28.70 1.07 -7.31
N TYR A 286 -27.97 0.26 -8.01
CA TYR A 286 -26.52 0.33 -8.15
C TYR A 286 -26.03 1.68 -8.72
N PHE A 287 -26.78 2.30 -9.64
CA PHE A 287 -26.44 3.58 -10.25
C PHE A 287 -26.98 4.80 -9.47
N LEU A 288 -27.98 4.59 -8.61
CA LEU A 288 -28.68 5.68 -7.92
C LEU A 288 -28.13 5.93 -6.52
N TYR A 289 -27.43 4.95 -5.91
CA TYR A 289 -26.90 5.06 -4.55
C TYR A 289 -25.48 4.46 -4.51
N PRO A 290 -24.43 5.22 -4.93
CA PRO A 290 -23.08 4.86 -4.58
C PRO A 290 -22.98 4.81 -3.06
N SER A 291 -22.54 3.68 -2.53
CA SER A 291 -22.32 3.48 -1.08
C SER A 291 -21.09 4.24 -0.63
#